data_100700b2d199e6e67c56032307e1f7b0
#
_entry.id   100700b2d199e6e67c56032307e1f7b0
#
_cell.length_a   1.000
_cell.length_b   1.000
_cell.length_c   1.000
_cell.angle_alpha   90.00
_cell.angle_beta   90.00
_cell.angle_gamma   90.00
#
_symmetry.space_group_name_H-M   'P 1'
#
loop_
_entity.id
_entity.type
_entity.pdbx_description
1 polymer ?
#
loop_
_entity_poly.entity_id
_entity_poly.type
_entity_poly.pdbx_seq_one_letter_code
_entity_poly.pdbx_strand_id
1 'polypeptide(L)'
;MFLLEVNQQRILLECGLYQGRRSESNDRNKNFPFDPAEVDVAVLSHTHIDHCGNFPNLVKQGYAGNIFCTHATRDLAGIMLEDSAHIQECDAKYISKKRAKRGEEPVEPLYTIEDA
;
A
#
# COMPACT_ATOMS: atom_id res chain seq x y z
N MET A 1 -3.52 5.68 -9.38
CA MET A 1 -3.92 4.26 -9.54
C MET A 1 -5.03 4.16 -10.57
N PHE A 2 -4.83 3.33 -11.57
CA PHE A 2 -5.82 3.09 -12.62
C PHE A 2 -6.02 1.60 -12.82
N LEU A 3 -7.25 1.13 -12.87
CA LEU A 3 -7.60 -0.24 -13.17
C LEU A 3 -8.16 -0.31 -14.60
N LEU A 4 -7.49 -1.08 -15.47
CA LEU A 4 -7.90 -1.32 -16.85
C LEU A 4 -8.48 -2.73 -16.98
N GLU A 5 -9.58 -2.85 -17.71
CA GLU A 5 -10.15 -4.14 -18.10
C GLU A 5 -10.02 -4.31 -19.61
N VAL A 6 -9.22 -5.30 -20.05
CA VAL A 6 -8.95 -5.58 -21.46
C VAL A 6 -8.99 -7.09 -21.67
N ASN A 7 -9.82 -7.58 -22.61
CA ASN A 7 -9.91 -9.01 -22.95
C ASN A 7 -10.09 -9.90 -21.72
N GLN A 8 -10.97 -9.51 -20.80
CA GLN A 8 -11.25 -10.24 -19.56
C GLN A 8 -10.08 -10.28 -18.57
N GLN A 9 -9.05 -9.45 -18.79
CA GLN A 9 -7.93 -9.27 -17.88
C GLN A 9 -8.01 -7.92 -17.19
N ARG A 10 -7.60 -7.88 -15.91
CA ARG A 10 -7.54 -6.68 -15.10
C ARG A 10 -6.08 -6.29 -14.87
N ILE A 11 -5.73 -5.11 -15.35
CA ILE A 11 -4.38 -4.56 -15.27
C ILE A 11 -4.41 -3.33 -14.38
N LEU A 12 -3.65 -3.37 -13.28
CA LEU A 12 -3.52 -2.25 -12.38
C LEU A 12 -2.31 -1.40 -12.76
N LEU A 13 -2.52 -0.12 -13.02
CA LEU A 13 -1.45 0.85 -13.24
C LEU A 13 -1.26 1.67 -11.97
N GLU A 14 -0.10 1.54 -11.34
CA GLU A 14 0.27 2.20 -10.09
C GLU A 14 -0.57 1.73 -8.90
N CYS A 15 0.04 1.69 -7.72
CA CYS A 15 -0.65 1.40 -6.47
C CYS A 15 -0.01 2.22 -5.35
N GLY A 16 -0.29 3.51 -5.34
CA GLY A 16 0.30 4.47 -4.42
C GLY A 16 -0.53 4.75 -3.19
N LEU A 17 0.09 5.41 -2.23
CA LEU A 17 -0.59 5.95 -1.07
C LEU A 17 -1.27 7.27 -1.45
N TYR A 18 -2.55 7.36 -1.13
CA TYR A 18 -3.29 8.62 -1.23
C TYR A 18 -2.83 9.57 -0.14
N GLN A 19 -2.55 10.81 -0.51
CA GLN A 19 -2.14 11.86 0.40
C GLN A 19 -3.22 12.94 0.47
N GLY A 20 -3.75 13.18 1.67
CA GLY A 20 -4.81 14.13 1.89
C GLY A 20 -5.13 14.26 3.37
N ARG A 21 -6.36 14.64 3.71
CA ARG A 21 -6.80 14.70 5.10
C ARG A 21 -6.67 13.32 5.74
N ARG A 22 -6.19 13.27 6.98
CA ARG A 22 -5.83 12.02 7.67
C ARG A 22 -6.93 10.95 7.66
N SER A 23 -8.15 11.34 7.97
CA SER A 23 -9.29 10.41 7.98
C SER A 23 -9.60 9.83 6.61
N GLU A 24 -9.60 10.68 5.58
CA GLU A 24 -9.85 10.28 4.19
C GLU A 24 -8.72 9.43 3.63
N SER A 25 -7.45 9.82 3.92
CA SER A 25 -6.27 9.06 3.49
C SER A 25 -6.24 7.66 4.09
N ASN A 26 -6.56 7.54 5.38
CA ASN A 26 -6.59 6.24 6.05
C ASN A 26 -7.63 5.31 5.42
N ASP A 27 -8.84 5.81 5.17
CA ASP A 27 -9.89 5.01 4.58
C ASP A 27 -9.56 4.58 3.14
N ARG A 28 -9.12 5.52 2.29
CA ARG A 28 -8.76 5.25 0.90
C ARG A 28 -7.58 4.30 0.77
N ASN A 29 -6.57 4.43 1.63
CA ASN A 29 -5.40 3.56 1.60
C ASN A 29 -5.71 2.16 2.11
N LYS A 30 -6.61 2.04 3.07
CA LYS A 30 -7.00 0.77 3.65
C LYS A 30 -7.92 -0.04 2.74
N ASN A 31 -8.82 0.63 2.03
CA ASN A 31 -9.89 -0.02 1.27
C ASN A 31 -9.73 0.26 -0.23
N PHE A 32 -9.49 -0.79 -1.00
CA PHE A 32 -9.48 -0.70 -2.46
C PHE A 32 -10.93 -0.69 -3.00
N PRO A 33 -11.19 0.09 -4.08
CA PRO A 33 -12.51 0.10 -4.73
C PRO A 33 -12.74 -1.12 -5.64
N PHE A 34 -11.89 -2.13 -5.57
CA PHE A 34 -11.93 -3.39 -6.31
C PHE A 34 -11.39 -4.51 -5.43
N ASP A 35 -11.61 -5.76 -5.83
CA ASP A 35 -11.02 -6.92 -5.15
C ASP A 35 -9.58 -7.14 -5.63
N PRO A 36 -8.55 -6.99 -4.78
CA PRO A 36 -7.16 -7.24 -5.15
C PRO A 36 -6.88 -8.64 -5.71
N ALA A 37 -7.63 -9.65 -5.25
CA ALA A 37 -7.48 -11.02 -5.74
C ALA A 37 -7.90 -11.21 -7.21
N GLU A 38 -8.71 -10.29 -7.75
CA GLU A 38 -9.18 -10.33 -9.13
C GLU A 38 -8.27 -9.56 -10.11
N VAL A 39 -7.23 -8.90 -9.62
CA VAL A 39 -6.24 -8.21 -10.46
C VAL A 39 -5.24 -9.23 -10.99
N ASP A 40 -5.06 -9.27 -12.32
CA ASP A 40 -4.17 -10.25 -12.97
C ASP A 40 -2.72 -9.77 -13.02
N VAL A 41 -2.51 -8.49 -13.30
CA VAL A 41 -1.19 -7.89 -13.51
C VAL A 41 -1.17 -6.47 -12.95
N ALA A 42 -0.04 -6.07 -12.38
CA ALA A 42 0.22 -4.70 -11.99
C ALA A 42 1.47 -4.16 -12.65
N VAL A 43 1.47 -2.86 -12.95
CA VAL A 43 2.61 -2.15 -13.55
C VAL A 43 2.97 -0.96 -12.68
N LEU A 44 4.24 -0.84 -12.34
CA LEU A 44 4.78 0.28 -11.58
C LEU A 44 5.74 1.09 -12.44
N SER A 45 5.45 2.38 -12.61
CA SER A 45 6.25 3.27 -13.44
C SER A 45 7.52 3.76 -12.74
N HIS A 46 7.42 4.14 -11.48
CA HIS A 46 8.52 4.66 -10.67
C HIS A 46 8.20 4.56 -9.17
N THR A 47 9.19 4.90 -8.33
CA THR A 47 9.17 4.59 -6.89
C THR A 47 8.72 5.71 -5.97
N HIS A 48 8.08 6.75 -6.48
CA HIS A 48 7.45 7.72 -5.58
C HIS A 48 6.35 7.06 -4.76
N ILE A 49 6.23 7.44 -3.50
CA ILE A 49 5.33 6.78 -2.54
C ILE A 49 3.85 6.88 -2.96
N ASP A 50 3.48 7.94 -3.65
CA ASP A 50 2.15 8.14 -4.23
C ASP A 50 1.87 7.26 -5.45
N HIS A 51 2.87 6.49 -5.92
CA HIS A 51 2.77 5.54 -7.03
C HIS A 51 3.02 4.09 -6.60
N CYS A 52 3.86 3.84 -5.60
CA CYS A 52 4.21 2.48 -5.18
C CYS A 52 3.80 2.13 -3.74
N GLY A 53 3.49 3.12 -2.93
CA GLY A 53 3.44 2.96 -1.47
C GLY A 53 2.35 2.05 -0.92
N ASN A 54 1.39 1.64 -1.73
CA ASN A 54 0.29 0.76 -1.29
C ASN A 54 0.36 -0.67 -1.87
N PHE A 55 1.42 -0.99 -2.60
CA PHE A 55 1.61 -2.37 -3.11
C PHE A 55 1.68 -3.43 -2.01
N PRO A 56 2.37 -3.23 -0.88
CA PRO A 56 2.37 -4.24 0.17
C PRO A 56 0.98 -4.53 0.71
N ASN A 57 0.14 -3.52 0.86
CA ASN A 57 -1.24 -3.70 1.28
C ASN A 57 -2.09 -4.42 0.20
N LEU A 58 -1.83 -4.16 -1.08
CA LEU A 58 -2.48 -4.88 -2.18
C LEU A 58 -2.20 -6.39 -2.10
N VAL A 59 -0.95 -6.76 -1.88
CA VAL A 59 -0.54 -8.16 -1.70
C VAL A 59 -1.16 -8.76 -0.44
N LYS A 60 -1.12 -8.02 0.66
CA LYS A 60 -1.74 -8.43 1.93
C LYS A 60 -3.23 -8.72 1.79
N GLN A 61 -3.93 -8.00 0.92
CA GLN A 61 -5.36 -8.18 0.67
C GLN A 61 -5.69 -9.20 -0.43
N GLY A 62 -4.71 -9.93 -0.94
CA GLY A 62 -4.94 -11.09 -1.80
C GLY A 62 -4.39 -11.01 -3.22
N TYR A 63 -3.72 -9.91 -3.60
CA TYR A 63 -3.08 -9.85 -4.90
C TYR A 63 -1.95 -10.89 -4.99
N ALA A 64 -1.99 -11.74 -6.00
CA ALA A 64 -1.01 -12.81 -6.21
C ALA A 64 -0.33 -12.76 -7.59
N GLY A 65 -0.57 -11.69 -8.36
CA GLY A 65 0.01 -11.53 -9.70
C GLY A 65 1.43 -10.94 -9.66
N ASN A 66 1.98 -10.74 -10.84
CA ASN A 66 3.29 -10.12 -11.00
C ASN A 66 3.20 -8.60 -11.06
N ILE A 67 4.20 -7.91 -10.50
CA ILE A 67 4.37 -6.47 -10.62
C ILE A 67 5.49 -6.22 -11.62
N PHE A 68 5.16 -5.61 -12.76
CA PHE A 68 6.12 -5.29 -13.80
C PHE A 68 6.66 -3.87 -13.61
N CYS A 69 7.98 -3.73 -13.61
CA CYS A 69 8.68 -2.45 -13.53
C CYS A 69 10.09 -2.59 -14.09
N THR A 70 10.83 -1.48 -14.19
CA THR A 70 12.25 -1.52 -14.53
C THR A 70 13.08 -2.11 -13.39
N HIS A 71 14.27 -2.59 -13.68
CA HIS A 71 15.18 -3.11 -12.65
C HIS A 71 15.54 -2.06 -11.60
N ALA A 72 15.79 -0.82 -12.02
CA ALA A 72 16.09 0.28 -11.11
C ALA A 72 14.89 0.58 -10.19
N THR A 73 13.68 0.60 -10.73
CA THR A 73 12.46 0.79 -9.96
C THR A 73 12.27 -0.32 -8.93
N ARG A 74 12.49 -1.58 -9.30
CA ARG A 74 12.40 -2.72 -8.38
C ARG A 74 13.36 -2.57 -7.20
N ASP A 75 14.62 -2.27 -7.48
CA ASP A 75 15.66 -2.19 -6.45
C ASP A 75 15.39 -1.02 -5.47
N LEU A 76 14.98 0.12 -5.99
CA LEU A 76 14.65 1.28 -5.18
C LEU A 76 13.33 1.08 -4.41
N ALA A 77 12.33 0.46 -5.02
CA ALA A 77 11.04 0.17 -4.38
C ALA A 77 11.22 -0.71 -3.14
N GLY A 78 12.08 -1.71 -3.18
CA GLY A 78 12.38 -2.56 -2.03
C GLY A 78 12.81 -1.74 -0.81
N ILE A 79 13.73 -0.80 -1.00
CA ILE A 79 14.21 0.08 0.07
C ILE A 79 13.10 1.04 0.52
N MET A 80 12.40 1.65 -0.42
CA MET A 80 11.36 2.64 -0.14
C MET A 80 10.17 2.04 0.62
N LEU A 81 9.75 0.84 0.27
CA LEU A 81 8.61 0.18 0.89
C LEU A 81 8.93 -0.31 2.31
N GLU A 82 10.14 -0.83 2.53
CA GLU A 82 10.60 -1.19 3.87
C GLU A 82 10.68 0.04 4.79
N ASP A 83 11.24 1.15 4.31
CA ASP A 83 11.31 2.40 5.06
C ASP A 83 9.91 2.93 5.39
N SER A 84 9.01 2.93 4.42
CA SER A 84 7.60 3.31 4.62
C SER A 84 6.93 2.45 5.67
N ALA A 85 7.13 1.14 5.63
CA ALA A 85 6.59 0.21 6.62
C ALA A 85 7.13 0.50 8.02
N HIS A 86 8.44 0.73 8.14
CA HIS A 86 9.07 1.09 9.41
C HIS A 86 8.48 2.37 10.02
N ILE A 87 8.32 3.41 9.21
CA ILE A 87 7.68 4.67 9.64
C ILE A 87 6.25 4.42 10.12
N GLN A 88 5.48 3.64 9.38
CA GLN A 88 4.09 3.30 9.74
C GLN A 88 4.01 2.53 11.06
N GLU A 89 4.92 1.57 11.29
CA GLU A 89 4.97 0.84 12.55
C GLU A 89 5.32 1.75 13.73
N CYS A 90 6.27 2.66 13.57
CA CYS A 90 6.64 3.64 14.59
C CYS A 90 5.47 4.58 14.91
N ASP A 91 4.79 5.10 13.88
CA ASP A 91 3.64 5.98 14.05
C ASP A 91 2.48 5.27 14.74
N ALA A 92 2.21 4.02 14.35
CA ALA A 92 1.16 3.20 14.96
C ALA A 92 1.42 2.95 16.45
N LYS A 93 2.67 2.66 16.83
CA LYS A 93 3.07 2.49 18.23
C LYS A 93 2.87 3.78 19.04
N TYR A 94 3.28 4.92 18.48
CA TYR A 94 3.14 6.21 19.14
C TYR A 94 1.67 6.59 19.33
N ILE A 95 0.85 6.47 18.29
CA ILE A 95 -0.58 6.77 18.34
C ILE A 95 -1.29 5.81 19.29
N SER A 96 -0.95 4.51 19.29
CA SER A 96 -1.52 3.51 20.18
C SER A 96 -1.26 3.81 21.64
N LYS A 97 -0.05 4.30 21.99
CA LYS A 97 0.26 4.75 23.35
C LYS A 97 -0.62 5.92 23.79
N LYS A 98 -0.85 6.89 22.91
CA LYS A 98 -1.74 8.02 23.20
C LYS A 98 -3.20 7.57 23.35
N ARG A 99 -3.65 6.65 22.49
CA ARG A 99 -5.01 6.12 22.54
C ARG A 99 -5.25 5.28 23.82
N ALA A 100 -4.26 4.49 24.23
CA ALA A 100 -4.34 3.71 25.46
C ALA A 100 -4.59 4.58 26.69
N LYS A 101 -3.96 5.76 26.77
CA LYS A 101 -4.19 6.74 27.85
C LYS A 101 -5.61 7.29 27.90
N ARG A 102 -6.36 7.22 26.77
CA ARG A 102 -7.75 7.65 26.64
C ARG A 102 -8.74 6.50 26.73
N GLY A 103 -8.27 5.24 26.91
CA GLY A 103 -9.12 4.05 26.88
C GLY A 103 -9.60 3.67 25.50
N GLU A 104 -8.96 4.14 24.43
CA GLU A 104 -9.31 3.84 23.04
C GLU A 104 -8.52 2.64 22.51
N GLU A 105 -9.07 1.98 21.47
CA GLU A 105 -8.43 0.85 20.80
C GLU A 105 -7.09 1.25 20.15
N PRO A 106 -6.08 0.33 20.10
CA PRO A 106 -4.83 0.58 19.42
C PRO A 106 -5.03 0.69 17.90
N VAL A 107 -4.07 1.37 17.23
CA VAL A 107 -4.03 1.52 15.79
C VAL A 107 -2.98 0.58 15.22
N GLU A 108 -3.30 -0.09 14.12
CA GLU A 108 -2.37 -0.92 13.37
C GLU A 108 -1.82 -0.17 12.15
N PRO A 109 -0.57 -0.45 11.72
CA PRO A 109 -0.06 0.07 10.46
C PRO A 109 -0.83 -0.52 9.29
N LEU A 110 -0.82 0.17 8.16
CA LEU A 110 -1.45 -0.31 6.93
C LEU A 110 -0.80 -1.63 6.47
N TYR A 111 0.53 -1.70 6.60
CA TYR A 111 1.32 -2.91 6.40
C TYR A 111 2.60 -2.84 7.26
N THR A 112 3.21 -3.99 7.49
CA THR A 112 4.44 -4.13 8.29
C THR A 112 5.67 -4.28 7.39
N ILE A 113 6.86 -4.27 7.98
CA ILE A 113 8.11 -4.57 7.26
C ILE A 113 8.06 -5.98 6.64
N GLU A 114 7.41 -6.94 7.29
CA GLU A 114 7.26 -8.28 6.72
C GLU A 114 6.36 -8.30 5.48
N ASP A 115 5.37 -7.41 5.42
CA ASP A 115 4.48 -7.29 4.26
C ASP A 115 5.18 -6.59 3.09
N ALA A 116 6.13 -5.71 3.39
CA ALA A 116 6.90 -4.99 2.39
C ALA A 116 8.03 -5.84 1.79
#